data_cd5c05c05eaf9dfe45d2bcd072ddf220
#
_entry.id   cd5c05c05eaf9dfe45d2bcd072ddf220
#
_cell.length_a   1.000
_cell.length_b   1.000
_cell.length_c   1.000
_cell.angle_alpha   90.00
_cell.angle_beta   90.00
_cell.angle_gamma   90.00
#
_symmetry.space_group_name_H-M   'P 1'
#
loop_
_entity.id
_entity.type
_entity.pdbx_description
1 polymer ?
#
loop_
_entity_poly.entity_id
_entity_poly.type
_entity_poly.pdbx_seq_one_letter_code
_entity_poly.pdbx_strand_id
1 'polypeptide(L)'
;MIYIMLQQYLSKMKKYLHILGIIGLLLAIYGVASAILYSNVTWYSYFVFGFTFFLAWINQILNNDSLFEKSKIYLLKTYGLYLFFTILIEIVGRFILNFWHYPSFNLTDKVIHVFLIGYPFVFFSIYESFKLIRKKVPSLSVTIILATLINAFLHEVPNIFAWEWVYTIPYVTFEILQINVVVIVGWVILIAIPLITNKILE
;
A
#
# COMPACT_ATOMS: atom_id res chain seq x y z
N MET A 1 -17.59 -28.41 21.99
CA MET A 1 -16.19 -28.10 22.30
C MET A 1 -15.49 -27.34 21.14
N ILE A 2 -15.50 -27.86 19.91
CA ILE A 2 -14.85 -27.21 18.72
C ILE A 2 -15.42 -25.82 18.46
N TYR A 3 -16.73 -25.61 18.53
CA TYR A 3 -17.35 -24.29 18.28
C TYR A 3 -16.91 -23.23 19.31
N ILE A 4 -16.78 -23.57 20.57
CA ILE A 4 -16.31 -22.64 21.63
C ILE A 4 -14.85 -22.27 21.42
N MET A 5 -14.00 -23.24 21.06
CA MET A 5 -12.59 -23.00 20.74
C MET A 5 -12.44 -22.09 19.52
N LEU A 6 -13.27 -22.27 18.48
CA LEU A 6 -13.28 -21.41 17.30
C LEU A 6 -13.70 -19.97 17.64
N GLN A 7 -14.74 -19.81 18.45
CA GLN A 7 -15.18 -18.48 18.91
C GLN A 7 -14.11 -17.76 19.74
N GLN A 8 -13.45 -18.48 20.65
CA GLN A 8 -12.34 -17.92 21.43
C GLN A 8 -11.15 -17.52 20.54
N TYR A 9 -10.81 -18.35 19.55
CA TYR A 9 -9.76 -18.03 18.59
C TYR A 9 -10.08 -16.77 17.76
N LEU A 10 -11.29 -16.67 17.22
CA LEU A 10 -11.76 -15.52 16.46
C LEU A 10 -11.80 -14.22 17.30
N SER A 11 -12.26 -14.32 18.55
CA SER A 11 -12.24 -13.20 19.51
C SER A 11 -10.82 -12.72 19.79
N LYS A 12 -9.88 -13.65 19.98
CA LYS A 12 -8.47 -13.34 20.19
C LYS A 12 -7.84 -12.67 18.97
N MET A 13 -8.12 -13.17 17.77
CA MET A 13 -7.64 -12.55 16.51
C MET A 13 -8.17 -11.12 16.36
N LYS A 14 -9.45 -10.87 16.59
CA LYS A 14 -10.04 -9.53 16.56
C LYS A 14 -9.33 -8.57 17.51
N LYS A 15 -9.04 -9.01 18.73
CA LYS A 15 -8.31 -8.18 19.72
C LYS A 15 -6.90 -7.80 19.23
N TYR A 16 -6.15 -8.73 18.63
CA TYR A 16 -4.84 -8.42 18.08
C TYR A 16 -4.94 -7.43 16.92
N LEU A 17 -5.93 -7.59 16.04
CA LEU A 17 -6.11 -6.66 14.92
C LEU A 17 -6.49 -5.25 15.40
N HIS A 18 -7.23 -5.10 16.50
CA HIS A 18 -7.48 -3.79 17.12
C HIS A 18 -6.18 -3.11 17.56
N ILE A 19 -5.32 -3.83 18.28
CA ILE A 19 -4.04 -3.30 18.75
C ILE A 19 -3.15 -2.92 17.57
N LEU A 20 -3.02 -3.83 16.58
CA LEU A 20 -2.25 -3.58 15.38
C LEU A 20 -2.80 -2.40 14.56
N GLY A 21 -4.12 -2.24 14.51
CA GLY A 21 -4.76 -1.11 13.83
C GLY A 21 -4.46 0.24 14.47
N ILE A 22 -4.50 0.31 15.79
CA ILE A 22 -4.14 1.54 16.54
C ILE A 22 -2.64 1.86 16.37
N ILE A 23 -1.77 0.87 16.52
CA ILE A 23 -0.32 1.04 16.29
C ILE A 23 -0.10 1.44 14.82
N GLY A 24 -0.81 0.80 13.89
CA GLY A 24 -0.76 1.12 12.46
C GLY A 24 -1.14 2.57 12.17
N LEU A 25 -2.21 3.08 12.77
CA LEU A 25 -2.59 4.49 12.65
C LEU A 25 -1.48 5.42 13.14
N LEU A 26 -0.92 5.14 14.31
CA LEU A 26 0.16 5.95 14.89
C LEU A 26 1.41 5.94 14.01
N LEU A 27 1.79 4.77 13.47
CA LEU A 27 2.91 4.65 12.52
C LEU A 27 2.64 5.39 11.21
N ALA A 28 1.43 5.31 10.66
CA ALA A 28 1.07 6.03 9.45
C ALA A 28 1.15 7.55 9.65
N ILE A 29 0.60 8.06 10.77
CA ILE A 29 0.70 9.48 11.14
C ILE A 29 2.17 9.88 11.32
N TYR A 30 2.96 9.08 12.04
CA TYR A 30 4.40 9.33 12.23
C TYR A 30 5.13 9.39 10.88
N GLY A 31 4.88 8.44 9.98
CA GLY A 31 5.47 8.43 8.64
C GLY A 31 5.22 9.75 7.91
N VAL A 32 3.96 10.14 7.75
CA VAL A 32 3.58 11.39 7.06
C VAL A 32 4.15 12.63 7.77
N ALA A 33 4.03 12.70 9.09
CA ALA A 33 4.56 13.83 9.85
C ALA A 33 6.09 13.92 9.72
N SER A 34 6.80 12.80 9.72
CA SER A 34 8.26 12.78 9.58
C SER A 34 8.71 13.19 8.17
N ALA A 35 7.94 12.87 7.12
CA ALA A 35 8.18 13.37 5.78
C ALA A 35 8.08 14.90 5.72
N ILE A 36 6.95 15.44 6.21
CA ILE A 36 6.62 16.87 6.06
C ILE A 36 7.49 17.75 6.97
N LEU A 37 7.71 17.33 8.22
CA LEU A 37 8.40 18.15 9.23
C LEU A 37 9.92 17.99 9.23
N TYR A 38 10.42 16.82 8.80
CA TYR A 38 11.84 16.48 8.95
C TYR A 38 12.48 15.99 7.65
N SER A 39 11.74 15.97 6.52
CA SER A 39 12.21 15.43 5.25
C SER A 39 12.82 14.03 5.39
N ASN A 40 12.21 13.19 6.22
CA ASN A 40 12.70 11.84 6.51
C ASN A 40 12.56 10.95 5.27
N VAL A 41 13.67 10.52 4.68
CA VAL A 41 13.71 9.72 3.46
C VAL A 41 13.24 8.27 3.65
N THR A 42 13.01 7.80 4.88
CA THR A 42 12.46 6.46 5.16
C THR A 42 11.00 6.49 5.63
N TRP A 43 10.35 7.65 5.52
CA TRP A 43 8.98 7.90 5.97
C TRP A 43 7.98 6.90 5.45
N TYR A 44 8.16 6.49 4.19
CA TYR A 44 7.20 5.67 3.46
C TYR A 44 7.03 4.28 4.08
N SER A 45 8.12 3.68 4.53
CA SER A 45 8.05 2.38 5.22
C SER A 45 7.17 2.41 6.47
N TYR A 46 7.26 3.46 7.28
CA TYR A 46 6.39 3.63 8.43
C TYR A 46 4.95 3.89 8.01
N PHE A 47 4.77 4.77 7.02
CA PHE A 47 3.45 5.11 6.52
C PHE A 47 2.74 3.87 5.94
N VAL A 48 3.32 3.22 4.95
CA VAL A 48 2.63 2.15 4.21
C VAL A 48 2.39 0.91 5.06
N PHE A 49 3.35 0.56 5.92
CA PHE A 49 3.18 -0.53 6.88
C PHE A 49 2.06 -0.20 7.87
N GLY A 50 2.11 0.96 8.49
CA GLY A 50 1.09 1.41 9.42
C GLY A 50 -0.29 1.54 8.78
N PHE A 51 -0.36 2.17 7.61
CA PHE A 51 -1.60 2.38 6.87
C PHE A 51 -2.29 1.07 6.47
N THR A 52 -1.50 0.07 6.08
CA THR A 52 -2.01 -1.28 5.79
C THR A 52 -2.77 -1.88 6.97
N PHE A 53 -2.16 -1.90 8.16
CA PHE A 53 -2.81 -2.47 9.35
C PHE A 53 -4.00 -1.62 9.84
N PHE A 54 -3.90 -0.31 9.70
CA PHE A 54 -5.03 0.58 9.98
C PHE A 54 -6.23 0.29 9.08
N LEU A 55 -6.03 0.21 7.76
CA LEU A 55 -7.10 -0.10 6.81
C LEU A 55 -7.69 -1.50 7.03
N ALA A 56 -6.84 -2.49 7.29
CA ALA A 56 -7.28 -3.83 7.62
C ALA A 56 -8.17 -3.86 8.87
N TRP A 57 -7.81 -3.11 9.90
CA TRP A 57 -8.61 -2.94 11.10
C TRP A 57 -9.94 -2.27 10.82
N ILE A 58 -9.97 -1.19 10.04
CA ILE A 58 -11.22 -0.51 9.65
C ILE A 58 -12.13 -1.45 8.83
N ASN A 59 -11.58 -2.18 7.85
CA ASN A 59 -12.35 -3.18 7.10
C ASN A 59 -12.92 -4.27 8.01
N GLN A 60 -12.16 -4.70 9.00
CA GLN A 60 -12.64 -5.68 9.98
C GLN A 60 -13.80 -5.16 10.81
N ILE A 61 -13.72 -3.91 11.29
CA ILE A 61 -14.79 -3.31 12.11
C ILE A 61 -16.05 -3.07 11.27
N LEU A 62 -15.87 -2.47 10.09
CA LEU A 62 -17.02 -2.00 9.32
C LEU A 62 -17.66 -3.08 8.46
N ASN A 63 -16.86 -4.04 7.97
CA ASN A 63 -17.28 -4.98 6.94
C ASN A 63 -17.13 -6.45 7.35
N ASN A 64 -16.50 -6.77 8.48
CA ASN A 64 -16.06 -8.13 8.85
C ASN A 64 -15.26 -8.81 7.72
N ASP A 65 -14.45 -8.06 7.00
CA ASP A 65 -13.78 -8.50 5.78
C ASP A 65 -12.42 -7.83 5.63
N SER A 66 -11.40 -8.40 6.26
CA SER A 66 -10.01 -8.01 6.06
C SER A 66 -9.23 -9.14 5.39
N LEU A 67 -8.28 -8.78 4.51
CA LEU A 67 -7.35 -9.74 3.91
C LEU A 67 -6.56 -10.51 4.99
N PHE A 68 -6.25 -9.85 6.09
CA PHE A 68 -5.50 -10.44 7.21
C PHE A 68 -6.27 -11.49 8.02
N GLU A 69 -7.55 -11.73 7.73
CA GLU A 69 -8.31 -12.87 8.23
C GLU A 69 -8.12 -14.14 7.40
N LYS A 70 -7.57 -14.04 6.21
CA LYS A 70 -7.23 -15.21 5.38
C LYS A 70 -6.14 -16.06 6.05
N SER A 71 -5.98 -17.29 5.62
CA SER A 71 -4.98 -18.19 6.17
C SER A 71 -3.55 -17.64 6.04
N LYS A 72 -2.66 -18.03 6.94
CA LYS A 72 -1.23 -17.63 6.89
C LYS A 72 -0.58 -18.01 5.56
N ILE A 73 -0.96 -19.18 5.00
CA ILE A 73 -0.46 -19.65 3.71
C ILE A 73 -0.93 -18.73 2.58
N TYR A 74 -2.18 -18.29 2.62
CA TYR A 74 -2.72 -17.33 1.66
C TYR A 74 -1.95 -16.01 1.71
N LEU A 75 -1.77 -15.45 2.91
CA LEU A 75 -1.01 -14.21 3.09
C LEU A 75 0.44 -14.33 2.61
N LEU A 76 1.09 -15.45 2.89
CA LEU A 76 2.46 -15.69 2.43
C LEU A 76 2.55 -15.77 0.90
N LYS A 77 1.60 -16.45 0.25
CA LYS A 77 1.51 -16.51 -1.23
C LYS A 77 1.24 -15.12 -1.82
N THR A 78 0.31 -14.37 -1.23
CA THR A 78 -0.01 -13.00 -1.64
C THR A 78 1.23 -12.11 -1.55
N TYR A 79 1.94 -12.14 -0.41
CA TYR A 79 3.18 -11.39 -0.22
C TYR A 79 4.26 -11.78 -1.24
N GLY A 80 4.44 -13.07 -1.51
CA GLY A 80 5.39 -13.56 -2.52
C GLY A 80 5.06 -13.06 -3.93
N LEU A 81 3.77 -13.04 -4.32
CA LEU A 81 3.35 -12.47 -5.60
C LEU A 81 3.56 -10.94 -5.63
N TYR A 82 3.31 -10.25 -4.54
CA TYR A 82 3.59 -8.81 -4.45
C TYR A 82 5.08 -8.50 -4.60
N LEU A 83 5.96 -9.30 -3.99
CA LEU A 83 7.41 -9.20 -4.22
C LEU A 83 7.78 -9.42 -5.69
N PHE A 84 7.18 -10.40 -6.33
CA PHE A 84 7.41 -10.66 -7.75
C PHE A 84 7.00 -9.45 -8.61
N PHE A 85 5.81 -8.88 -8.39
CA PHE A 85 5.37 -7.68 -9.11
C PHE A 85 6.23 -6.46 -8.78
N THR A 86 6.72 -6.31 -7.54
CA THR A 86 7.69 -5.28 -7.17
C THR A 86 8.93 -5.34 -8.05
N ILE A 87 9.50 -6.53 -8.21
CA ILE A 87 10.69 -6.73 -9.06
C ILE A 87 10.38 -6.34 -10.51
N LEU A 88 9.24 -6.75 -11.05
CA LEU A 88 8.85 -6.38 -12.41
C LEU A 88 8.69 -4.86 -12.59
N ILE A 89 8.04 -4.19 -11.64
CA ILE A 89 7.84 -2.74 -11.69
C ILE A 89 9.20 -2.02 -11.65
N GLU A 90 10.10 -2.42 -10.75
CA GLU A 90 11.43 -1.82 -10.65
C GLU A 90 12.27 -2.07 -11.92
N ILE A 91 12.21 -3.28 -12.50
CA ILE A 91 12.91 -3.57 -13.75
C ILE A 91 12.36 -2.68 -14.88
N VAL A 92 11.06 -2.65 -15.07
CA VAL A 92 10.46 -1.90 -16.17
C VAL A 92 10.55 -0.40 -15.93
N GLY A 93 10.04 0.09 -14.81
CA GLY A 93 9.89 1.53 -14.55
C GLY A 93 11.22 2.22 -14.30
N ARG A 94 12.08 1.59 -13.49
CA ARG A 94 13.33 2.23 -13.09
C ARG A 94 14.50 1.90 -14.02
N PHE A 95 14.72 0.62 -14.38
CA PHE A 95 15.91 0.25 -15.17
C PHE A 95 15.71 0.38 -16.68
N ILE A 96 14.49 0.08 -17.20
CA ILE A 96 14.23 0.18 -18.65
C ILE A 96 13.78 1.58 -19.03
N LEU A 97 12.75 2.12 -18.33
CA LEU A 97 12.15 3.42 -18.65
C LEU A 97 12.82 4.59 -17.94
N ASN A 98 13.58 4.36 -16.88
CA ASN A 98 14.23 5.37 -16.05
C ASN A 98 13.25 6.45 -15.52
N PHE A 99 12.05 6.03 -15.13
CA PHE A 99 10.99 6.94 -14.69
C PHE A 99 11.19 7.50 -13.29
N TRP A 100 11.98 6.80 -12.43
CA TRP A 100 12.30 7.26 -11.08
C TRP A 100 13.62 6.69 -10.57
N HIS A 101 14.15 7.32 -9.55
CA HIS A 101 15.31 6.86 -8.80
C HIS A 101 15.16 7.21 -7.31
N TYR A 102 16.02 6.61 -6.47
CA TYR A 102 16.06 6.81 -5.02
C TYR A 102 17.37 7.49 -4.66
N PRO A 103 17.42 8.84 -4.57
CA PRO A 103 18.67 9.58 -4.46
C PRO A 103 19.44 9.29 -3.18
N SER A 104 18.73 9.04 -2.07
CA SER A 104 19.31 8.86 -0.73
C SER A 104 19.52 7.41 -0.33
N PHE A 105 19.06 6.42 -1.13
CA PHE A 105 19.06 5.01 -0.74
C PHE A 105 20.29 4.27 -1.30
N ASN A 106 21.05 3.62 -0.42
CA ASN A 106 22.00 2.58 -0.79
C ASN A 106 21.29 1.26 -1.15
N LEU A 107 22.05 0.20 -1.44
CA LEU A 107 21.47 -1.09 -1.81
C LEU A 107 20.64 -1.73 -0.68
N THR A 108 21.13 -1.65 0.56
CA THR A 108 20.44 -2.22 1.74
C THR A 108 19.14 -1.48 2.00
N ASP A 109 19.16 -0.15 1.91
CA ASP A 109 17.95 0.67 2.07
C ASP A 109 16.90 0.30 1.01
N LYS A 110 17.30 0.14 -0.25
CA LYS A 110 16.39 -0.29 -1.32
C LYS A 110 15.79 -1.68 -1.05
N VAL A 111 16.59 -2.64 -0.60
CA VAL A 111 16.09 -3.98 -0.28
C VAL A 111 15.07 -3.90 0.85
N ILE A 112 15.34 -3.18 1.90
CA ILE A 112 14.46 -3.10 3.08
C ILE A 112 13.23 -2.23 2.79
N HIS A 113 13.47 -0.96 2.41
CA HIS A 113 12.43 0.06 2.35
C HIS A 113 11.59 -0.01 1.06
N VAL A 114 12.17 -0.41 -0.06
CA VAL A 114 11.45 -0.52 -1.34
C VAL A 114 10.89 -1.92 -1.53
N PHE A 115 11.76 -2.96 -1.54
CA PHE A 115 11.35 -4.31 -1.93
C PHE A 115 10.61 -5.07 -0.83
N LEU A 116 11.10 -5.06 0.42
CA LEU A 116 10.50 -5.87 1.48
C LEU A 116 9.31 -5.16 2.14
N ILE A 117 9.33 -3.85 2.27
CA ILE A 117 8.27 -3.11 2.96
C ILE A 117 7.44 -2.28 1.96
N GLY A 118 8.04 -1.40 1.20
CA GLY A 118 7.35 -0.41 0.38
C GLY A 118 6.26 -1.01 -0.50
N TYR A 119 6.63 -1.63 -1.60
CA TYR A 119 5.66 -2.15 -2.56
C TYR A 119 4.73 -3.26 -2.01
N PRO A 120 5.22 -4.29 -1.27
CA PRO A 120 4.29 -5.31 -0.79
C PRO A 120 3.20 -4.74 0.11
N PHE A 121 3.55 -3.83 1.01
CA PHE A 121 2.56 -3.20 1.89
C PHE A 121 1.71 -2.14 1.17
N VAL A 122 2.23 -1.49 0.12
CA VAL A 122 1.41 -0.68 -0.78
C VAL A 122 0.31 -1.52 -1.42
N PHE A 123 0.62 -2.69 -1.94
CA PHE A 123 -0.40 -3.55 -2.55
C PHE A 123 -1.44 -4.04 -1.55
N PHE A 124 -1.04 -4.36 -0.32
CA PHE A 124 -1.98 -4.66 0.76
C PHE A 124 -2.86 -3.45 1.09
N SER A 125 -2.29 -2.25 1.25
CA SER A 125 -3.05 -1.03 1.56
C SER A 125 -4.02 -0.65 0.45
N ILE A 126 -3.59 -0.76 -0.82
CA ILE A 126 -4.44 -0.55 -1.99
C ILE A 126 -5.62 -1.52 -1.99
N TYR A 127 -5.38 -2.80 -1.74
CA TYR A 127 -6.46 -3.79 -1.70
C TYR A 127 -7.48 -3.48 -0.60
N GLU A 128 -7.00 -3.18 0.60
CA GLU A 128 -7.87 -2.84 1.72
C GLU A 128 -8.63 -1.51 1.47
N SER A 129 -7.99 -0.49 0.91
CA SER A 129 -8.65 0.77 0.56
C SER A 129 -9.69 0.59 -0.54
N PHE A 130 -9.36 -0.21 -1.57
CA PHE A 130 -10.31 -0.55 -2.63
C PHE A 130 -11.55 -1.24 -2.08
N LYS A 131 -11.41 -2.20 -1.17
CA LYS A 131 -12.53 -2.89 -0.52
C LYS A 131 -13.43 -1.91 0.24
N LEU A 132 -12.84 -0.99 1.02
CA LEU A 132 -13.60 0.04 1.75
C LEU A 132 -14.44 0.91 0.81
N ILE A 133 -13.84 1.38 -0.29
CA ILE A 133 -14.52 2.21 -1.28
C ILE A 133 -15.60 1.38 -1.98
N ARG A 134 -15.29 0.16 -2.41
CA ARG A 134 -16.21 -0.72 -3.16
C ARG A 134 -17.48 -1.05 -2.40
N LYS A 135 -17.42 -1.16 -1.09
CA LYS A 135 -18.60 -1.37 -0.22
C LYS A 135 -19.58 -0.18 -0.23
N LYS A 136 -19.10 1.02 -0.51
CA LYS A 136 -19.90 2.24 -0.55
C LYS A 136 -20.26 2.68 -1.97
N VAL A 137 -19.45 2.30 -2.96
CA VAL A 137 -19.57 2.71 -4.36
C VAL A 137 -19.87 1.49 -5.23
N PRO A 138 -21.13 1.34 -5.74
CA PRO A 138 -21.53 0.16 -6.53
C PRO A 138 -20.83 0.05 -7.89
N SER A 139 -20.44 1.17 -8.51
CA SER A 139 -19.77 1.19 -9.82
C SER A 139 -18.31 0.81 -9.68
N LEU A 140 -17.87 -0.24 -10.37
CA LEU A 140 -16.48 -0.68 -10.39
C LEU A 140 -15.54 0.39 -10.94
N SER A 141 -15.92 1.02 -12.06
CA SER A 141 -15.12 2.07 -12.70
C SER A 141 -14.91 3.27 -11.76
N VAL A 142 -16.00 3.73 -11.10
CA VAL A 142 -15.92 4.81 -10.12
C VAL A 142 -15.06 4.40 -8.92
N THR A 143 -15.18 3.17 -8.44
CA THR A 143 -14.32 2.64 -7.37
C THR A 143 -12.85 2.68 -7.75
N ILE A 144 -12.49 2.23 -8.97
CA ILE A 144 -11.10 2.27 -9.46
C ILE A 144 -10.59 3.71 -9.51
N ILE A 145 -11.37 4.64 -10.09
CA ILE A 145 -10.97 6.05 -10.17
C ILE A 145 -10.74 6.65 -8.78
N LEU A 146 -11.68 6.46 -7.85
CA LEU A 146 -11.54 6.98 -6.48
C LEU A 146 -10.37 6.34 -5.76
N ALA A 147 -10.18 5.02 -5.87
CA ALA A 147 -9.06 4.33 -5.27
C ALA A 147 -7.72 4.83 -5.87
N THR A 148 -7.65 5.05 -7.19
CA THR A 148 -6.48 5.61 -7.86
C THR A 148 -6.14 6.99 -7.28
N LEU A 149 -7.08 7.91 -7.29
CA LEU A 149 -6.84 9.28 -6.84
C LEU A 149 -6.46 9.32 -5.34
N ILE A 150 -7.23 8.64 -4.49
CA ILE A 150 -6.96 8.63 -3.04
C ILE A 150 -5.57 8.04 -2.74
N ASN A 151 -5.24 6.87 -3.33
CA ASN A 151 -3.94 6.27 -3.07
C ASN A 151 -2.81 7.11 -3.69
N ALA A 152 -2.93 7.59 -4.93
CA ALA A 152 -1.93 8.45 -5.54
C ALA A 152 -1.60 9.65 -4.65
N PHE A 153 -2.61 10.42 -4.22
CA PHE A 153 -2.35 11.60 -3.39
C PHE A 153 -1.82 11.26 -1.99
N LEU A 154 -2.34 10.23 -1.34
CA LEU A 154 -1.86 9.83 -0.01
C LEU A 154 -0.39 9.38 -0.01
N HIS A 155 0.06 8.77 -1.09
CA HIS A 155 1.43 8.25 -1.20
C HIS A 155 2.39 9.26 -1.82
N GLU A 156 1.94 10.09 -2.77
CA GLU A 156 2.84 11.00 -3.50
C GLU A 156 3.02 12.36 -2.80
N VAL A 157 1.97 12.93 -2.21
CA VAL A 157 2.06 14.27 -1.60
C VAL A 157 3.12 14.35 -0.50
N PRO A 158 3.22 13.40 0.46
CA PRO A 158 4.29 13.48 1.46
C PRO A 158 5.68 13.31 0.86
N ASN A 159 5.83 12.58 -0.26
CA ASN A 159 7.11 12.40 -0.93
C ASN A 159 7.66 13.70 -1.50
N ILE A 160 6.81 14.69 -1.83
CA ILE A 160 7.24 16.03 -2.26
C ILE A 160 8.16 16.69 -1.21
N PHE A 161 7.96 16.38 0.06
CA PHE A 161 8.75 16.93 1.17
C PHE A 161 9.94 16.05 1.55
N ALA A 162 9.82 14.73 1.39
CA ALA A 162 10.84 13.77 1.84
C ALA A 162 11.86 13.40 0.76
N TRP A 163 11.47 13.43 -0.52
CA TRP A 163 12.33 13.09 -1.64
C TRP A 163 12.90 11.67 -1.55
N GLU A 164 12.11 10.71 -1.04
CA GLU A 164 12.51 9.30 -0.98
C GLU A 164 12.73 8.75 -2.40
N TRP A 165 11.80 9.08 -3.31
CA TRP A 165 11.96 8.84 -4.76
C TRP A 165 11.72 10.11 -5.54
N VAL A 166 12.42 10.22 -6.68
CA VAL A 166 12.33 11.36 -7.61
C VAL A 166 11.98 10.84 -8.99
N TYR A 167 10.97 11.42 -9.60
CA TYR A 167 10.53 11.08 -10.95
C TYR A 167 11.35 11.83 -12.00
N THR A 168 11.69 11.13 -13.10
CA THR A 168 12.43 11.65 -14.26
C THR A 168 11.66 11.39 -15.56
N ILE A 169 10.33 11.55 -15.54
CA ILE A 169 9.46 11.20 -16.66
C ILE A 169 9.71 12.17 -17.83
N PRO A 170 10.16 11.68 -19.00
CA PRO A 170 10.42 12.54 -20.16
C PRO A 170 9.12 12.96 -20.85
N TYR A 171 9.17 14.10 -21.52
CA TYR A 171 8.14 14.62 -22.44
C TYR A 171 6.79 15.01 -21.83
N VAL A 172 6.49 14.66 -20.60
CA VAL A 172 5.22 15.01 -19.94
C VAL A 172 5.51 15.91 -18.75
N THR A 173 5.12 17.17 -18.86
CA THR A 173 5.35 18.21 -17.83
C THR A 173 4.08 18.59 -17.07
N PHE A 174 2.92 18.01 -17.43
CA PHE A 174 1.66 18.33 -16.77
C PHE A 174 1.59 17.68 -15.39
N GLU A 175 1.36 18.52 -14.38
CA GLU A 175 1.33 18.12 -12.98
C GLU A 175 0.02 18.55 -12.31
N ILE A 176 -0.45 17.76 -11.37
CA ILE A 176 -1.53 18.08 -10.45
C ILE A 176 -0.97 18.01 -9.04
N LEU A 177 -0.98 19.12 -8.28
CA LEU A 177 -0.38 19.23 -6.96
C LEU A 177 1.09 18.75 -6.93
N GLN A 178 1.89 19.16 -7.92
CA GLN A 178 3.29 18.76 -8.11
C GLN A 178 3.50 17.26 -8.38
N ILE A 179 2.45 16.51 -8.70
CA ILE A 179 2.53 15.10 -9.08
C ILE A 179 2.32 15.01 -10.60
N ASN A 180 3.29 14.43 -11.30
CA ASN A 180 3.17 14.23 -12.75
C ASN A 180 1.97 13.33 -13.07
N VAL A 181 1.20 13.70 -14.09
CA VAL A 181 -0.02 12.96 -14.47
C VAL A 181 0.26 11.50 -14.84
N VAL A 182 1.42 11.21 -15.40
CA VAL A 182 1.84 9.83 -15.73
C VAL A 182 1.96 8.99 -14.48
N VAL A 183 2.42 9.57 -13.36
CA VAL A 183 2.45 8.89 -12.06
C VAL A 183 1.02 8.57 -11.60
N ILE A 184 0.10 9.53 -11.67
CA ILE A 184 -1.30 9.32 -11.29
C ILE A 184 -1.93 8.19 -12.13
N VAL A 185 -1.67 8.16 -13.43
CA VAL A 185 -2.12 7.08 -14.32
C VAL A 185 -1.45 5.74 -13.97
N GLY A 186 -0.17 5.77 -13.61
CA GLY A 186 0.58 4.59 -13.13
C GLY A 186 -0.06 3.92 -11.92
N TRP A 187 -0.73 4.67 -11.05
CA TRP A 187 -1.47 4.13 -9.90
C TRP A 187 -2.63 3.21 -10.29
N VAL A 188 -3.18 3.33 -11.52
CA VAL A 188 -4.17 2.38 -12.04
C VAL A 188 -3.56 0.98 -12.17
N ILE A 189 -2.30 0.89 -12.62
CA ILE A 189 -1.57 -0.38 -12.72
C ILE A 189 -1.32 -0.94 -11.32
N LEU A 190 -0.91 -0.10 -10.37
CA LEU A 190 -0.70 -0.51 -8.98
C LEU A 190 -1.98 -1.04 -8.32
N ILE A 191 -3.15 -0.52 -8.68
CA ILE A 191 -4.46 -1.02 -8.21
C ILE A 191 -4.82 -2.36 -8.87
N ALA A 192 -4.52 -2.53 -10.16
CA ALA A 192 -4.82 -3.77 -10.86
C ALA A 192 -4.07 -4.99 -10.26
N ILE A 193 -2.83 -4.79 -9.81
CA ILE A 193 -1.99 -5.87 -9.27
C ILE A 193 -2.64 -6.61 -8.10
N PRO A 194 -3.03 -5.96 -6.99
CA PRO A 194 -3.65 -6.66 -5.88
C PRO A 194 -5.01 -7.28 -6.24
N LEU A 195 -5.78 -6.66 -7.13
CA LEU A 195 -7.04 -7.22 -7.59
C LEU A 195 -6.84 -8.51 -8.38
N ILE A 196 -5.89 -8.54 -9.31
CA ILE A 196 -5.53 -9.72 -10.09
C ILE A 196 -4.94 -10.80 -9.19
N THR A 197 -4.00 -10.44 -8.32
CA THR A 197 -3.35 -11.39 -7.40
C THR A 197 -4.36 -12.12 -6.53
N ASN A 198 -5.28 -11.38 -5.92
CA ASN A 198 -6.28 -12.00 -5.03
C ASN A 198 -7.26 -12.87 -5.83
N LYS A 199 -7.63 -12.47 -7.06
CA LYS A 199 -8.46 -13.30 -7.95
C LYS A 199 -7.78 -14.61 -8.38
N ILE A 200 -6.46 -14.61 -8.54
CA ILE A 200 -5.69 -15.83 -8.88
C ILE A 200 -5.62 -16.80 -7.69
N LEU A 201 -5.57 -16.27 -6.47
CA LEU A 201 -5.40 -17.07 -5.25
C LEU A 201 -6.73 -17.59 -4.65
N GLU A 202 -7.86 -17.01 -5.02
CA GLU A 202 -9.22 -17.47 -4.67
C GLU A 202 -9.64 -18.66 -5.51
#